data_7ecc2322f1c9ee255663d8991ac59217
#
_entry.id   7ecc2322f1c9ee255663d8991ac59217
#
_cell.length_a   1.000
_cell.length_b   1.000
_cell.length_c   1.000
_cell.angle_alpha   90.00
_cell.angle_beta   90.00
_cell.angle_gamma   90.00
#
_symmetry.space_group_name_H-M   'P 1'
#
loop_
_entity.id
_entity.type
_entity.pdbx_description
1 polymer ?
#
loop_
_entity_poly.entity_id
_entity_poly.type
_entity_poly.pdbx_seq_one_letter_code
_entity_poly.pdbx_strand_id
1 'polypeptide(L)'
;MTDYSEIFAQRAHQYHAAMQRDPQARDGEFLALLEDLSATAVDLLDVPSGGGYLNAYLEADRRLESCDFSIGFAGSRIPLGSPEALPFADAAFDAVLSLTGLHHVSLDRQNAFFAECRRLLRPGGQLLIGEVLADSKVGAFLNDFVHRHNSQGHVGVFFDETFLPRLQTAGFEAARMTVRHYPWHFADEAAMVFYCRNMFGIDQATDAEVLAGLRDYLGFRTASDGRIELPWQLVFYQAVKR
;
A
#
# COMPACT_ATOMS: atom_id res chain seq x y z
N MET A 1 -17.65 6.82 -3.81
CA MET A 1 -16.43 6.13 -3.32
C MET A 1 -16.02 6.86 -2.05
N THR A 2 -15.91 6.16 -0.94
CA THR A 2 -15.40 6.75 0.31
C THR A 2 -13.91 7.01 0.13
N ASP A 3 -13.47 8.23 0.41
CA ASP A 3 -12.08 8.66 0.22
C ASP A 3 -11.14 8.01 1.26
N TYR A 4 -9.86 7.83 0.91
CA TYR A 4 -8.81 7.32 1.80
C TYR A 4 -8.83 7.99 3.18
N SER A 5 -8.89 9.32 3.20
CA SER A 5 -8.85 10.10 4.43
C SER A 5 -10.01 9.79 5.37
N GLU A 6 -11.22 9.62 4.82
CA GLU A 6 -12.43 9.30 5.58
C GLU A 6 -12.40 7.85 6.12
N ILE A 7 -11.96 6.90 5.28
CA ILE A 7 -11.83 5.50 5.68
C ILE A 7 -10.92 5.38 6.91
N PHE A 8 -9.72 5.92 6.82
CA PHE A 8 -8.70 5.73 7.85
C PHE A 8 -8.83 6.72 9.02
N ALA A 9 -9.58 7.80 8.90
CA ALA A 9 -9.98 8.59 10.07
C ALA A 9 -10.77 7.74 11.10
N GLN A 10 -11.50 6.73 10.62
CA GLN A 10 -12.29 5.83 11.47
C GLN A 10 -11.57 4.53 11.81
N ARG A 11 -10.75 3.99 10.88
CA ARG A 11 -10.23 2.62 10.93
C ARG A 11 -8.73 2.47 11.18
N ALA A 12 -7.98 3.57 11.30
CA ALA A 12 -6.54 3.49 11.53
C ALA A 12 -6.17 2.64 12.76
N HIS A 13 -6.98 2.68 13.82
CA HIS A 13 -6.75 1.87 15.01
C HIS A 13 -6.86 0.36 14.75
N GLN A 14 -7.78 -0.08 13.86
CA GLN A 14 -7.92 -1.48 13.46
C GLN A 14 -6.71 -1.91 12.61
N TYR A 15 -6.30 -1.07 11.64
CA TYR A 15 -5.10 -1.29 10.85
C TYR A 15 -3.86 -1.45 11.75
N HIS A 16 -3.68 -0.56 12.73
CA HIS A 16 -2.61 -0.67 13.71
C HIS A 16 -2.69 -1.95 14.54
N ALA A 17 -3.88 -2.39 14.95
CA ALA A 17 -4.06 -3.62 15.71
C ALA A 17 -3.59 -4.86 14.90
N ALA A 18 -3.89 -4.90 13.59
CA ALA A 18 -3.37 -5.94 12.71
C ALA A 18 -1.83 -5.90 12.63
N MET A 19 -1.26 -4.74 12.29
CA MET A 19 0.18 -4.58 12.12
C MET A 19 1.00 -4.80 13.40
N GLN A 20 0.44 -4.46 14.57
CA GLN A 20 1.11 -4.67 15.86
C GLN A 20 1.07 -6.11 16.33
N ARG A 21 -0.02 -6.84 16.03
CA ARG A 21 -0.15 -8.25 16.40
C ARG A 21 0.77 -9.15 15.58
N ASP A 22 0.79 -8.93 14.27
CA ASP A 22 1.54 -9.75 13.32
C ASP A 22 2.42 -8.85 12.43
N PRO A 23 3.46 -8.20 12.99
CA PRO A 23 4.22 -7.15 12.32
C PRO A 23 4.98 -7.62 11.08
N GLN A 24 5.27 -8.92 11.00
CA GLN A 24 6.00 -9.53 9.89
C GLN A 24 5.07 -10.19 8.85
N ALA A 25 3.75 -10.12 9.04
CA ALA A 25 2.81 -10.78 8.13
C ALA A 25 3.01 -10.38 6.66
N ARG A 26 3.34 -9.10 6.43
CA ARG A 26 3.51 -8.50 5.11
C ARG A 26 4.96 -8.20 4.72
N ASP A 27 5.95 -8.85 5.32
CA ASP A 27 7.38 -8.60 5.02
C ASP A 27 7.66 -8.64 3.51
N GLY A 28 7.15 -9.65 2.81
CA GLY A 28 7.33 -9.79 1.36
C GLY A 28 6.80 -8.60 0.56
N GLU A 29 5.76 -7.93 1.03
CA GLU A 29 5.17 -6.78 0.35
C GLU A 29 6.05 -5.53 0.47
N PHE A 30 6.55 -5.24 1.67
CA PHE A 30 7.46 -4.12 1.88
C PHE A 30 8.79 -4.34 1.14
N LEU A 31 9.34 -5.55 1.22
CA LEU A 31 10.57 -5.90 0.51
C LEU A 31 10.40 -5.81 -1.01
N ALA A 32 9.25 -6.25 -1.54
CA ALA A 32 8.94 -6.17 -2.97
C ALA A 32 8.89 -4.71 -3.47
N LEU A 33 8.39 -3.76 -2.67
CA LEU A 33 8.44 -2.34 -3.03
C LEU A 33 9.89 -1.83 -3.12
N LEU A 34 10.75 -2.29 -2.20
CA LEU A 34 12.13 -1.82 -2.09
C LEU A 34 13.09 -2.48 -3.10
N GLU A 35 12.70 -3.57 -3.79
CA GLU A 35 13.55 -4.24 -4.77
C GLU A 35 14.05 -3.32 -5.90
N ASP A 36 13.24 -2.33 -6.30
CA ASP A 36 13.58 -1.38 -7.37
C ASP A 36 14.21 -0.08 -6.83
N LEU A 37 14.39 0.05 -5.52
CA LEU A 37 14.98 1.24 -4.92
C LEU A 37 16.47 1.33 -5.28
N SER A 38 16.89 2.48 -5.81
CA SER A 38 18.29 2.72 -6.13
C SER A 38 19.18 2.58 -4.89
N ALA A 39 20.32 1.91 -5.07
CA ALA A 39 21.34 1.80 -4.02
C ALA A 39 21.88 3.16 -3.56
N THR A 40 21.75 4.20 -4.36
CA THR A 40 22.22 5.55 -4.06
C THR A 40 21.15 6.49 -3.48
N ALA A 41 19.88 6.04 -3.42
CA ALA A 41 18.81 6.83 -2.82
C ALA A 41 18.94 6.86 -1.30
N VAL A 42 19.03 8.03 -0.69
CA VAL A 42 19.23 8.22 0.74
C VAL A 42 18.02 8.89 1.38
N ASP A 43 17.55 9.99 0.81
CA ASP A 43 16.39 10.75 1.30
C ASP A 43 15.11 10.19 0.67
N LEU A 44 14.26 9.55 1.47
CA LEU A 44 13.08 8.84 1.03
C LEU A 44 11.82 9.46 1.63
N LEU A 45 10.71 9.43 0.89
CA LEU A 45 9.37 9.76 1.38
C LEU A 45 8.44 8.56 1.22
N ASP A 46 7.76 8.17 2.30
CA ASP A 46 6.68 7.17 2.32
C ASP A 46 5.32 7.87 2.41
N VAL A 47 4.48 7.75 1.36
CA VAL A 47 3.19 8.46 1.29
C VAL A 47 2.17 7.79 0.36
N PRO A 48 0.93 7.52 0.82
CA PRO A 48 0.49 7.55 2.22
C PRO A 48 1.14 6.43 3.02
N SER A 49 1.61 6.74 4.24
CA SER A 49 2.50 5.87 5.00
C SER A 49 1.80 4.78 5.81
N GLY A 50 0.48 4.89 6.00
CA GLY A 50 -0.30 3.91 6.77
C GLY A 50 0.24 3.67 8.20
N GLY A 51 0.90 4.67 8.79
CA GLY A 51 1.47 4.58 10.13
C GLY A 51 2.98 4.36 10.17
N GLY A 52 3.69 4.42 9.02
CA GLY A 52 5.16 4.45 8.95
C GLY A 52 5.85 3.10 9.13
N TYR A 53 5.17 2.00 8.83
CA TYR A 53 5.73 0.64 9.02
C TYR A 53 6.88 0.32 8.06
N LEU A 54 6.98 0.99 6.91
CA LEU A 54 8.06 0.79 5.93
C LEU A 54 9.45 1.04 6.54
N ASN A 55 9.55 1.91 7.54
CA ASN A 55 10.82 2.24 8.19
C ASN A 55 11.57 1.02 8.78
N ALA A 56 10.85 -0.03 9.16
CA ALA A 56 11.44 -1.25 9.72
C ALA A 56 12.26 -2.08 8.70
N TYR A 57 12.10 -1.80 7.40
CA TYR A 57 12.72 -2.56 6.30
C TYR A 57 13.87 -1.83 5.62
N LEU A 58 14.19 -0.62 6.07
CA LEU A 58 15.25 0.19 5.49
C LEU A 58 16.59 -0.01 6.19
N GLU A 59 17.65 0.10 5.42
CA GLU A 59 19.02 0.13 5.94
C GLU A 59 19.28 1.41 6.74
N ALA A 60 20.21 1.34 7.70
CA ALA A 60 20.44 2.40 8.67
C ALA A 60 20.97 3.74 8.09
N ASP A 61 21.50 3.72 6.88
CA ASP A 61 21.99 4.89 6.15
C ASP A 61 20.92 5.61 5.34
N ARG A 62 19.69 5.06 5.27
CA ARG A 62 18.53 5.68 4.64
C ARG A 62 17.81 6.61 5.62
N ARG A 63 17.28 7.69 5.12
CA ARG A 63 16.44 8.64 5.86
C ARG A 63 15.03 8.62 5.28
N LEU A 64 14.07 8.14 6.07
CA LEU A 64 12.66 8.07 5.67
C LEU A 64 11.86 9.15 6.38
N GLU A 65 11.26 10.04 5.59
CA GLU A 65 10.14 10.86 6.05
C GLU A 65 8.84 10.12 5.71
N SER A 66 7.86 10.20 6.61
CA SER A 66 6.53 9.62 6.41
C SER A 66 5.50 10.73 6.38
N CYS A 67 4.51 10.63 5.48
CA CYS A 67 3.37 11.53 5.40
C CYS A 67 2.09 10.72 5.16
N ASP A 68 0.96 11.19 5.65
CA ASP A 68 -0.30 10.49 5.42
C ASP A 68 -1.42 11.44 5.01
N PHE A 69 -2.43 10.91 4.30
CA PHE A 69 -3.61 11.67 3.88
C PHE A 69 -4.74 11.62 4.92
N SER A 70 -4.64 10.75 5.92
CA SER A 70 -5.64 10.58 6.96
C SER A 70 -5.15 11.05 8.32
N ILE A 71 -6.01 11.81 9.01
CA ILE A 71 -5.80 12.20 10.41
C ILE A 71 -5.66 10.99 11.34
N GLY A 72 -6.19 9.83 10.95
CA GLY A 72 -6.09 8.60 11.72
C GLY A 72 -4.66 8.05 11.82
N PHE A 73 -3.81 8.34 10.84
CA PHE A 73 -2.39 7.98 10.84
C PHE A 73 -1.48 9.17 11.15
N ALA A 74 -1.96 10.39 10.92
CA ALA A 74 -1.18 11.60 11.16
C ALA A 74 -0.95 11.84 12.66
N GLY A 75 0.19 12.44 12.99
CA GLY A 75 0.58 12.74 14.36
C GLY A 75 1.87 13.55 14.41
N SER A 76 2.52 13.59 15.57
CA SER A 76 3.73 14.40 15.78
C SER A 76 4.92 14.01 14.89
N ARG A 77 4.93 12.77 14.38
CA ARG A 77 6.01 12.23 13.54
C ARG A 77 5.57 11.97 12.09
N ILE A 78 4.28 11.99 11.80
CA ILE A 78 3.71 11.77 10.49
C ILE A 78 2.84 12.98 10.18
N PRO A 79 3.33 13.96 9.39
CA PRO A 79 2.53 15.11 9.01
C PRO A 79 1.33 14.69 8.16
N LEU A 80 0.24 15.43 8.31
CA LEU A 80 -0.92 15.32 7.44
C LEU A 80 -0.64 16.06 6.13
N GLY A 81 -0.87 15.37 5.02
CA GLY A 81 -0.82 15.93 3.67
C GLY A 81 -2.09 15.67 2.89
N SER A 82 -2.10 16.06 1.64
CA SER A 82 -3.09 15.63 0.67
C SER A 82 -2.42 15.22 -0.64
N PRO A 83 -3.07 14.43 -1.50
CA PRO A 83 -2.51 14.10 -2.82
C PRO A 83 -2.10 15.32 -3.64
N GLU A 84 -2.78 16.46 -3.46
CA GLU A 84 -2.56 17.70 -4.18
C GLU A 84 -1.51 18.63 -3.55
N ALA A 85 -1.16 18.39 -2.26
CA ALA A 85 -0.25 19.26 -1.52
C ALA A 85 0.42 18.49 -0.37
N LEU A 86 1.69 18.19 -0.54
CA LEU A 86 2.52 17.54 0.47
C LEU A 86 3.42 18.58 1.16
N PRO A 87 3.58 18.50 2.49
CA PRO A 87 4.21 19.56 3.29
C PRO A 87 5.75 19.51 3.25
N PHE A 88 6.32 19.32 2.07
CA PHE A 88 7.77 19.21 1.85
C PHE A 88 8.25 20.17 0.74
N ALA A 89 9.52 20.54 0.80
CA ALA A 89 10.16 21.40 -0.19
C ALA A 89 10.35 20.68 -1.54
N ASP A 90 10.48 21.48 -2.62
CA ASP A 90 10.83 20.96 -3.94
C ASP A 90 12.19 20.26 -3.92
N ALA A 91 12.32 19.19 -4.69
CA ALA A 91 13.58 18.44 -4.86
C ALA A 91 14.21 18.01 -3.52
N ALA A 92 13.39 17.60 -2.56
CA ALA A 92 13.85 17.18 -1.23
C ALA A 92 14.27 15.70 -1.18
N PHE A 93 13.72 14.85 -2.07
CA PHE A 93 13.84 13.39 -1.96
C PHE A 93 14.53 12.76 -3.17
N ASP A 94 15.26 11.66 -2.93
CA ASP A 94 15.81 10.78 -3.95
C ASP A 94 14.79 9.76 -4.43
N ALA A 95 13.85 9.35 -3.55
CA ALA A 95 12.73 8.51 -3.93
C ALA A 95 11.45 8.86 -3.15
N VAL A 96 10.30 8.70 -3.82
CA VAL A 96 8.96 8.70 -3.22
C VAL A 96 8.41 7.28 -3.36
N LEU A 97 7.94 6.74 -2.23
CA LEU A 97 7.42 5.39 -2.08
C LEU A 97 5.94 5.47 -1.74
N SER A 98 5.11 4.64 -2.37
CA SER A 98 3.67 4.57 -2.10
C SER A 98 3.21 3.12 -2.15
N LEU A 99 2.58 2.63 -1.08
CA LEU A 99 2.18 1.23 -0.96
C LEU A 99 0.70 1.11 -0.56
N THR A 100 -0.13 0.59 -1.47
CA THR A 100 -1.53 0.17 -1.25
C THR A 100 -2.44 1.22 -0.62
N GLY A 101 -2.37 2.47 -1.08
CA GLY A 101 -3.22 3.56 -0.60
C GLY A 101 -3.95 4.32 -1.71
N LEU A 102 -3.36 4.37 -2.91
CA LEU A 102 -3.85 5.20 -4.00
C LEU A 102 -5.13 4.67 -4.65
N HIS A 103 -5.43 3.38 -4.55
CA HIS A 103 -6.69 2.83 -5.06
C HIS A 103 -7.94 3.39 -4.36
N HIS A 104 -7.80 4.01 -3.19
CA HIS A 104 -8.86 4.76 -2.51
C HIS A 104 -8.91 6.25 -2.90
N VAL A 105 -8.02 6.70 -3.76
CA VAL A 105 -7.95 8.08 -4.24
C VAL A 105 -8.54 8.17 -5.65
N SER A 106 -9.36 9.17 -5.94
CA SER A 106 -9.95 9.35 -7.27
C SER A 106 -8.89 9.61 -8.34
N LEU A 107 -9.19 9.28 -9.61
CA LEU A 107 -8.23 9.40 -10.72
C LEU A 107 -7.63 10.80 -10.86
N ASP A 108 -8.45 11.85 -10.71
CA ASP A 108 -7.97 13.23 -10.81
C ASP A 108 -7.00 13.57 -9.68
N ARG A 109 -7.29 13.13 -8.46
CA ARG A 109 -6.42 13.32 -7.30
C ARG A 109 -5.14 12.48 -7.39
N GLN A 110 -5.20 11.27 -7.97
CA GLN A 110 -4.01 10.49 -8.29
C GLN A 110 -3.10 11.24 -9.26
N ASN A 111 -3.66 11.91 -10.30
CA ASN A 111 -2.86 12.72 -11.24
C ASN A 111 -2.19 13.91 -10.54
N ALA A 112 -2.90 14.57 -9.63
CA ALA A 112 -2.33 15.63 -8.80
C ALA A 112 -1.21 15.09 -7.89
N PHE A 113 -1.39 13.90 -7.30
CA PHE A 113 -0.35 13.23 -6.52
C PHE A 113 0.93 12.97 -7.34
N PHE A 114 0.82 12.54 -8.60
CA PHE A 114 2.01 12.35 -9.44
C PHE A 114 2.74 13.66 -9.72
N ALA A 115 2.01 14.75 -9.92
CA ALA A 115 2.61 16.07 -10.07
C ALA A 115 3.34 16.51 -8.79
N GLU A 116 2.76 16.26 -7.61
CA GLU A 116 3.41 16.49 -6.32
C GLU A 116 4.66 15.61 -6.13
N CYS A 117 4.57 14.31 -6.40
CA CYS A 117 5.74 13.43 -6.35
C CYS A 117 6.87 13.96 -7.25
N ARG A 118 6.53 14.41 -8.47
CA ARG A 118 7.50 14.99 -9.37
C ARG A 118 8.11 16.29 -8.83
N ARG A 119 7.34 17.15 -8.17
CA ARG A 119 7.85 18.35 -7.52
C ARG A 119 8.87 18.01 -6.42
N LEU A 120 8.54 17.03 -5.59
CA LEU A 120 9.32 16.64 -4.43
C LEU A 120 10.61 15.90 -4.76
N LEU A 121 10.64 15.16 -5.86
CA LEU A 121 11.81 14.41 -6.28
C LEU A 121 12.90 15.31 -6.83
N ARG A 122 14.16 14.98 -6.55
CA ARG A 122 15.34 15.53 -7.23
C ARG A 122 15.36 15.09 -8.70
N PRO A 123 16.07 15.80 -9.60
CA PRO A 123 16.36 15.27 -10.94
C PRO A 123 17.04 13.89 -10.82
N GLY A 124 16.55 12.92 -11.58
CA GLY A 124 16.98 11.52 -11.49
C GLY A 124 16.36 10.72 -10.36
N GLY A 125 15.54 11.34 -9.50
CA GLY A 125 14.84 10.66 -8.39
C GLY A 125 13.75 9.71 -8.87
N GLN A 126 13.42 8.71 -8.05
CA GLN A 126 12.52 7.61 -8.38
C GLN A 126 11.14 7.77 -7.73
N LEU A 127 10.10 7.40 -8.46
CA LEU A 127 8.77 7.13 -7.92
C LEU A 127 8.54 5.62 -7.96
N LEU A 128 8.28 5.01 -6.79
CA LEU A 128 7.96 3.59 -6.64
C LEU A 128 6.55 3.46 -6.06
N ILE A 129 5.68 2.73 -6.75
CA ILE A 129 4.28 2.52 -6.34
C ILE A 129 4.00 1.03 -6.35
N GLY A 130 3.50 0.49 -5.24
CA GLY A 130 2.94 -0.85 -5.15
C GLY A 130 1.44 -0.77 -4.93
N GLU A 131 0.63 -1.40 -5.82
CA GLU A 131 -0.83 -1.29 -5.79
C GLU A 131 -1.55 -2.57 -6.20
N VAL A 132 -2.86 -2.61 -5.95
CA VAL A 132 -3.70 -3.75 -6.28
C VAL A 132 -3.89 -3.83 -7.79
N LEU A 133 -3.52 -4.98 -8.37
CA LEU A 133 -3.74 -5.26 -9.79
C LEU A 133 -5.24 -5.50 -10.06
N ALA A 134 -5.80 -4.82 -11.07
CA ALA A 134 -7.23 -4.85 -11.38
C ALA A 134 -7.73 -6.26 -11.68
N ASP A 135 -7.07 -6.98 -12.59
CA ASP A 135 -7.41 -8.35 -12.94
C ASP A 135 -6.59 -9.34 -12.10
N SER A 136 -6.95 -9.46 -10.82
CA SER A 136 -6.26 -10.34 -9.88
C SER A 136 -7.19 -10.95 -8.85
N LYS A 137 -6.76 -12.06 -8.25
CA LYS A 137 -7.48 -12.68 -7.12
C LYS A 137 -7.58 -11.73 -5.92
N VAL A 138 -6.56 -10.94 -5.67
CA VAL A 138 -6.55 -9.91 -4.62
C VAL A 138 -7.58 -8.84 -4.92
N GLY A 139 -7.62 -8.35 -6.17
CA GLY A 139 -8.63 -7.38 -6.61
C GLY A 139 -10.05 -7.92 -6.46
N ALA A 140 -10.29 -9.17 -6.88
CA ALA A 140 -11.59 -9.82 -6.72
C ALA A 140 -11.97 -9.98 -5.24
N PHE A 141 -11.04 -10.41 -4.38
CA PHE A 141 -11.27 -10.53 -2.94
C PHE A 141 -11.68 -9.18 -2.32
N LEU A 142 -10.98 -8.10 -2.66
CA LEU A 142 -11.23 -6.78 -2.11
C LEU A 142 -12.55 -6.18 -2.61
N ASN A 143 -12.80 -6.18 -3.92
CA ASN A 143 -13.98 -5.52 -4.51
C ASN A 143 -15.25 -6.38 -4.47
N ASP A 144 -15.18 -7.64 -4.06
CA ASP A 144 -16.34 -8.50 -3.87
C ASP A 144 -16.49 -8.92 -2.40
N PHE A 145 -15.61 -9.76 -1.86
CA PHE A 145 -15.78 -10.28 -0.51
C PHE A 145 -15.67 -9.16 0.54
N VAL A 146 -14.59 -8.37 0.52
CA VAL A 146 -14.42 -7.28 1.48
C VAL A 146 -15.50 -6.23 1.30
N HIS A 147 -15.85 -5.87 0.06
CA HIS A 147 -16.93 -4.91 -0.21
C HIS A 147 -18.26 -5.30 0.42
N ARG A 148 -18.63 -6.58 0.35
CA ARG A 148 -19.90 -7.09 0.92
C ARG A 148 -19.90 -7.17 2.44
N HIS A 149 -18.74 -7.34 3.06
CA HIS A 149 -18.60 -7.61 4.49
C HIS A 149 -17.94 -6.48 5.28
N ASN A 150 -17.78 -5.32 4.66
CA ASN A 150 -17.34 -4.08 5.28
C ASN A 150 -18.48 -3.06 5.24
N SER A 151 -18.93 -2.55 6.39
CA SER A 151 -20.05 -1.60 6.48
C SER A 151 -19.83 -0.30 5.70
N GLN A 152 -18.57 0.10 5.45
CA GLN A 152 -18.22 1.23 4.59
C GLN A 152 -18.08 0.84 3.12
N GLY A 153 -18.15 -0.47 2.82
CA GLY A 153 -17.81 -1.02 1.51
C GLY A 153 -16.32 -0.91 1.18
N HIS A 154 -15.96 -1.49 0.06
CA HIS A 154 -14.63 -1.36 -0.53
C HIS A 154 -14.77 -1.29 -2.05
N VAL A 155 -14.56 -0.11 -2.62
CA VAL A 155 -14.53 0.10 -4.08
C VAL A 155 -13.26 0.84 -4.42
N GLY A 156 -12.21 0.09 -4.78
CA GLY A 156 -10.93 0.64 -5.18
C GLY A 156 -10.86 0.89 -6.69
N VAL A 157 -10.15 1.93 -7.10
CA VAL A 157 -9.68 2.12 -8.48
C VAL A 157 -8.38 1.35 -8.62
N PHE A 158 -8.48 0.08 -9.02
CA PHE A 158 -7.30 -0.79 -9.13
C PHE A 158 -6.49 -0.49 -10.38
N PHE A 159 -5.26 -0.95 -10.40
CA PHE A 159 -4.20 -0.53 -11.29
C PHE A 159 -3.90 -1.60 -12.34
N ASP A 160 -3.56 -1.17 -13.56
CA ASP A 160 -3.19 -2.01 -14.70
C ASP A 160 -2.19 -1.28 -15.60
N GLU A 161 -1.93 -1.80 -16.79
CA GLU A 161 -1.03 -1.19 -17.79
C GLU A 161 -1.44 0.20 -18.24
N THR A 162 -2.72 0.58 -18.12
CA THR A 162 -3.23 1.92 -18.49
C THR A 162 -2.70 3.02 -17.56
N PHE A 163 -2.08 2.61 -16.44
CA PHE A 163 -1.45 3.52 -15.50
C PHE A 163 -0.13 4.10 -16.01
N LEU A 164 0.64 3.36 -16.83
CA LEU A 164 1.93 3.81 -17.36
C LEU A 164 1.84 5.13 -18.16
N PRO A 165 0.90 5.31 -19.11
CA PRO A 165 0.74 6.58 -19.81
C PRO A 165 0.45 7.77 -18.88
N ARG A 166 -0.18 7.55 -17.74
CA ARG A 166 -0.47 8.62 -16.77
C ARG A 166 0.80 9.13 -16.08
N LEU A 167 1.73 8.23 -15.74
CA LEU A 167 3.06 8.61 -15.24
C LEU A 167 3.85 9.41 -16.28
N GLN A 168 3.81 8.99 -17.56
CA GLN A 168 4.45 9.72 -18.65
C GLN A 168 3.84 11.13 -18.82
N THR A 169 2.51 11.25 -18.77
CA THR A 169 1.79 12.54 -18.82
C THR A 169 2.19 13.45 -17.65
N ALA A 170 2.43 12.89 -16.47
CA ALA A 170 2.94 13.62 -15.32
C ALA A 170 4.44 14.01 -15.44
N GLY A 171 5.11 13.64 -16.53
CA GLY A 171 6.49 14.01 -16.83
C GLY A 171 7.54 13.06 -16.23
N PHE A 172 7.17 11.82 -15.92
CA PHE A 172 8.10 10.77 -15.56
C PHE A 172 8.60 10.02 -16.80
N GLU A 173 9.82 9.53 -16.74
CA GLU A 173 10.45 8.71 -17.79
C GLU A 173 10.76 7.30 -17.26
N ALA A 174 11.14 6.40 -18.18
CA ALA A 174 11.49 5.02 -17.89
C ALA A 174 10.43 4.28 -17.05
N ALA A 175 9.14 4.65 -17.22
CA ALA A 175 8.06 4.02 -16.49
C ALA A 175 7.94 2.54 -16.88
N ARG A 176 7.96 1.68 -15.88
CA ARG A 176 7.77 0.22 -16.03
C ARG A 176 6.84 -0.35 -14.98
N MET A 177 6.24 -1.47 -15.32
CA MET A 177 5.30 -2.21 -14.48
C MET A 177 5.80 -3.64 -14.29
N THR A 178 5.71 -4.16 -13.07
CA THR A 178 6.06 -5.54 -12.73
C THR A 178 5.04 -6.09 -11.74
N VAL A 179 4.53 -7.30 -11.98
CA VAL A 179 3.69 -8.00 -11.00
C VAL A 179 4.59 -8.89 -10.14
N ARG A 180 4.46 -8.77 -8.83
CA ARG A 180 5.20 -9.59 -7.86
C ARG A 180 4.26 -10.40 -7.00
N HIS A 181 4.64 -11.65 -6.77
CA HIS A 181 3.91 -12.62 -5.96
C HIS A 181 4.74 -12.95 -4.72
N TYR A 182 4.11 -12.90 -3.56
CA TYR A 182 4.72 -13.25 -2.28
C TYR A 182 3.63 -13.73 -1.32
N PRO A 183 3.94 -14.58 -0.35
CA PRO A 183 2.98 -14.92 0.69
C PRO A 183 2.96 -13.86 1.80
N TRP A 184 1.79 -13.68 2.41
CA TRP A 184 1.71 -13.19 3.79
C TRP A 184 1.82 -14.39 4.72
N HIS A 185 2.49 -14.20 5.87
CA HIS A 185 2.77 -15.29 6.81
C HIS A 185 2.06 -15.08 8.13
N PHE A 186 1.42 -16.14 8.63
CA PHE A 186 0.71 -16.13 9.91
C PHE A 186 1.04 -17.37 10.73
N ALA A 187 0.98 -17.25 12.05
CA ALA A 187 1.22 -18.37 12.95
C ALA A 187 0.18 -19.50 12.77
N ASP A 188 -1.09 -19.11 12.55
CA ASP A 188 -2.22 -20.01 12.37
C ASP A 188 -3.38 -19.32 11.63
N GLU A 189 -4.47 -20.05 11.35
CA GLU A 189 -5.67 -19.53 10.69
C GLU A 189 -6.35 -18.41 11.51
N ALA A 190 -6.33 -18.48 12.84
CA ALA A 190 -6.95 -17.49 13.70
C ALA A 190 -6.18 -16.14 13.65
N ALA A 191 -4.84 -16.18 13.58
CA ALA A 191 -4.01 -15.01 13.37
C ALA A 191 -4.28 -14.38 11.99
N MET A 192 -4.37 -15.19 10.93
CA MET A 192 -4.70 -14.74 9.58
C MET A 192 -6.07 -14.08 9.52
N VAL A 193 -7.10 -14.70 10.10
CA VAL A 193 -8.47 -14.15 10.14
C VAL A 193 -8.51 -12.83 10.90
N PHE A 194 -7.90 -12.76 12.08
CA PHE A 194 -7.82 -11.52 12.85
C PHE A 194 -7.14 -10.41 12.06
N TYR A 195 -6.01 -10.71 11.43
CA TYR A 195 -5.25 -9.75 10.64
C TYR A 195 -6.07 -9.21 9.47
N CYS A 196 -6.61 -10.08 8.63
CA CYS A 196 -7.39 -9.68 7.46
C CYS A 196 -8.67 -8.93 7.85
N ARG A 197 -9.36 -9.34 8.92
CA ARG A 197 -10.53 -8.64 9.45
C ARG A 197 -10.20 -7.19 9.80
N ASN A 198 -9.13 -6.96 10.54
CA ASN A 198 -8.72 -5.63 10.99
C ASN A 198 -8.09 -4.81 9.87
N MET A 199 -7.24 -5.43 9.03
CA MET A 199 -6.60 -4.78 7.89
C MET A 199 -7.62 -4.24 6.88
N PHE A 200 -8.65 -5.03 6.55
CA PHE A 200 -9.65 -4.68 5.55
C PHE A 200 -10.97 -4.15 6.13
N GLY A 201 -11.11 -4.08 7.47
CA GLY A 201 -12.30 -3.59 8.14
C GLY A 201 -13.53 -4.46 7.89
N ILE A 202 -13.36 -5.77 7.89
CA ILE A 202 -14.45 -6.72 7.72
C ILE A 202 -15.21 -6.79 9.05
N ASP A 203 -16.33 -6.08 9.17
CA ASP A 203 -17.15 -5.95 10.39
C ASP A 203 -18.51 -6.66 10.30
N GLN A 204 -18.90 -7.14 9.11
CA GLN A 204 -20.18 -7.78 8.83
C GLN A 204 -20.08 -9.27 8.47
N ALA A 205 -19.01 -9.95 8.89
CA ALA A 205 -18.84 -11.38 8.73
C ALA A 205 -18.37 -12.03 10.02
N THR A 206 -18.70 -13.29 10.25
CA THR A 206 -18.10 -14.12 11.30
C THR A 206 -16.68 -14.54 10.92
N ASP A 207 -15.87 -14.99 11.88
CA ASP A 207 -14.51 -15.48 11.61
C ASP A 207 -14.53 -16.70 10.65
N ALA A 208 -15.55 -17.55 10.74
CA ALA A 208 -15.71 -18.68 9.84
C ALA A 208 -15.99 -18.22 8.40
N GLU A 209 -16.79 -17.18 8.19
CA GLU A 209 -17.06 -16.60 6.88
C GLU A 209 -15.83 -15.90 6.32
N VAL A 210 -15.04 -15.20 7.16
CA VAL A 210 -13.77 -14.61 6.72
C VAL A 210 -12.80 -15.70 6.27
N LEU A 211 -12.65 -16.77 7.05
CA LEU A 211 -11.78 -17.90 6.71
C LEU A 211 -12.21 -18.57 5.39
N ALA A 212 -13.52 -18.77 5.19
CA ALA A 212 -14.06 -19.29 3.95
C ALA A 212 -13.76 -18.36 2.77
N GLY A 213 -13.99 -17.06 2.90
CA GLY A 213 -13.69 -16.07 1.87
C GLY A 213 -12.22 -16.05 1.49
N LEU A 214 -11.30 -16.07 2.46
CA LEU A 214 -9.87 -16.14 2.20
C LEU A 214 -9.49 -17.42 1.42
N ARG A 215 -10.11 -18.55 1.77
CA ARG A 215 -9.89 -19.83 1.07
C ARG A 215 -10.42 -19.82 -0.35
N ASP A 216 -11.63 -19.31 -0.56
CA ASP A 216 -12.33 -19.36 -1.84
C ASP A 216 -11.71 -18.41 -2.87
N TYR A 217 -11.33 -17.19 -2.46
CA TYR A 217 -10.77 -16.19 -3.36
C TYR A 217 -9.27 -16.32 -3.57
N LEU A 218 -8.52 -16.48 -2.50
CA LEU A 218 -7.06 -16.42 -2.53
C LEU A 218 -6.43 -17.82 -2.48
N GLY A 219 -7.04 -18.71 -1.72
CA GLY A 219 -6.41 -19.95 -1.29
C GLY A 219 -5.30 -19.67 -0.26
N PHE A 220 -5.03 -20.60 0.62
CA PHE A 220 -3.89 -20.57 1.53
C PHE A 220 -3.44 -21.99 1.82
N ARG A 221 -2.23 -22.13 2.32
CA ARG A 221 -1.65 -23.43 2.66
C ARG A 221 -0.91 -23.38 3.99
N THR A 222 -0.77 -24.52 4.62
CA THR A 222 0.13 -24.68 5.74
C THR A 222 1.53 -25.02 5.20
N ALA A 223 2.52 -24.21 5.56
CA ALA A 223 3.92 -24.46 5.22
C ALA A 223 4.51 -25.61 6.05
N SER A 224 5.70 -26.09 5.69
CA SER A 224 6.37 -27.20 6.38
C SER A 224 6.73 -26.90 7.84
N ASP A 225 6.84 -25.62 8.21
CA ASP A 225 7.10 -25.16 9.57
C ASP A 225 5.80 -24.93 10.39
N GLY A 226 4.63 -25.25 9.81
CA GLY A 226 3.32 -25.13 10.45
C GLY A 226 2.66 -23.76 10.30
N ARG A 227 3.34 -22.75 9.77
CA ARG A 227 2.76 -21.42 9.51
C ARG A 227 1.78 -21.46 8.34
N ILE A 228 0.85 -20.52 8.33
CA ILE A 228 -0.05 -20.30 7.20
C ILE A 228 0.62 -19.33 6.21
N GLU A 229 0.62 -19.72 4.95
CA GLU A 229 0.98 -18.87 3.80
C GLU A 229 -0.27 -18.48 3.04
N LEU A 230 -0.62 -17.18 3.08
CA LEU A 230 -1.68 -16.59 2.29
C LEU A 230 -1.06 -15.98 1.02
N PRO A 231 -1.35 -16.52 -0.18
CA PRO A 231 -0.83 -15.97 -1.41
C PRO A 231 -1.29 -14.53 -1.61
N TRP A 232 -0.36 -13.65 -1.91
CA TRP A 232 -0.63 -12.25 -2.19
C TRP A 232 0.13 -11.79 -3.42
N GLN A 233 -0.39 -10.79 -4.09
CA GLN A 233 0.28 -10.16 -5.23
C GLN A 233 -0.12 -8.69 -5.34
N LEU A 234 0.82 -7.88 -5.78
CA LEU A 234 0.61 -6.50 -6.19
C LEU A 234 1.27 -6.23 -7.55
N VAL A 235 0.85 -5.16 -8.17
CA VAL A 235 1.54 -4.55 -9.30
C VAL A 235 2.41 -3.42 -8.79
N PHE A 236 3.67 -3.38 -9.25
CA PHE A 236 4.66 -2.37 -8.89
C PHE A 236 5.00 -1.53 -10.12
N TYR A 237 5.01 -0.22 -9.93
CA TYR A 237 5.42 0.75 -10.93
C TYR A 237 6.67 1.45 -10.46
N GLN A 238 7.61 1.59 -11.37
CA GLN A 238 8.80 2.41 -11.18
C GLN A 238 8.86 3.45 -12.29
N ALA A 239 9.19 4.68 -11.93
CA ALA A 239 9.41 5.76 -12.89
C ALA A 239 10.47 6.72 -12.36
N VAL A 240 11.09 7.51 -13.23
CA VAL A 240 12.19 8.42 -12.90
C VAL A 240 11.81 9.84 -13.29
N LYS A 241 12.08 10.81 -12.41
CA LYS A 241 12.00 12.22 -12.74
C LYS A 241 13.21 12.61 -13.57
N ARG A 242 12.97 13.17 -14.75
CA ARG A 242 13.99 13.81 -15.56
C ARG A 242 14.50 15.09 -14.92
#